data_96e0a34a95b6101b66e0c616fb7faf92
#
_entry.id   96e0a34a95b6101b66e0c616fb7faf92
#
_cell.length_a   1.000
_cell.length_b   1.000
_cell.length_c   1.000
_cell.angle_alpha   90.00
_cell.angle_beta   90.00
_cell.angle_gamma   90.00
#
_symmetry.space_group_name_H-M   'P 1'
#
loop_
_entity.id
_entity.type
_entity.pdbx_description
1 polymer ?
#
loop_
_entity_poly.entity_id
_entity_poly.type
_entity_poly.pdbx_seq_one_letter_code
_entity_poly.pdbx_strand_id
1 'polypeptide(L)'
;MTIAIALKINDGIVLATDSASTIIGEEIEDGVRPVHHTYFTADKLFNLKKGSRIGAMTWGNGSINDESISTLVKDFRKGSEKKEYGTVEAIVDDFKLFLENKITPETSLGFLIAGYSKGEGHPEMFLININNGNIEDPMPLNADDPLSISWFGETSFLTRLLLGFDERLFEIFEDNEVDSETINNIFSDCREKLQLPLGVPAMPIKDAIDLVRFLADISVNSSKFVPGAQVIGGPIDIAVITKHEGFKWIQRKHYYDRDLNLTTIVEDE
;
A
#
# COMPACT_ATOMS: atom_id res chain seq x y z
N MET A 1 2.37 -10.22 -6.78
CA MET A 1 1.24 -9.62 -6.02
C MET A 1 1.71 -9.08 -4.69
N THR A 2 0.89 -8.41 -3.93
CA THR A 2 1.27 -7.68 -2.70
C THR A 2 0.07 -7.67 -1.79
N ILE A 3 0.26 -7.66 -0.47
CA ILE A 3 -0.73 -7.12 0.45
C ILE A 3 -0.19 -5.82 1.05
N ALA A 4 -0.92 -4.73 0.88
CA ALA A 4 -0.59 -3.42 1.43
C ALA A 4 -1.80 -2.91 2.22
N ILE A 5 -1.58 -2.52 3.48
CA ILE A 5 -2.65 -2.16 4.42
C ILE A 5 -2.34 -0.78 5.01
N ALA A 6 -3.34 0.09 5.04
CA ALA A 6 -3.31 1.37 5.74
C ALA A 6 -4.46 1.45 6.75
N LEU A 7 -4.13 1.78 7.98
CA LEU A 7 -5.10 2.12 9.03
C LEU A 7 -4.91 3.58 9.43
N LYS A 8 -5.93 4.39 9.18
CA LYS A 8 -6.01 5.78 9.62
C LYS A 8 -6.83 5.87 10.90
N ILE A 9 -6.31 6.57 11.89
CA ILE A 9 -6.97 6.92 13.15
C ILE A 9 -6.69 8.40 13.47
N ASN A 10 -7.31 8.95 14.49
CA ASN A 10 -7.10 10.37 14.85
C ASN A 10 -5.63 10.72 15.09
N ASP A 11 -4.88 9.86 15.75
CA ASP A 11 -3.50 10.12 16.18
C ASP A 11 -2.44 9.73 15.16
N GLY A 12 -2.83 9.10 14.04
CA GLY A 12 -1.85 8.69 13.04
C GLY A 12 -2.35 7.77 11.95
N ILE A 13 -1.39 7.32 11.15
CA ILE A 13 -1.57 6.31 10.12
C ILE A 13 -0.57 5.19 10.35
N VAL A 14 -1.05 3.95 10.32
CA VAL A 14 -0.19 2.76 10.32
C VAL A 14 -0.22 2.16 8.92
N LEU A 15 0.95 1.91 8.36
CA LEU A 15 1.15 1.28 7.06
C LEU A 15 1.83 -0.06 7.23
N ALA A 16 1.38 -1.09 6.52
CA ALA A 16 2.05 -2.38 6.46
C ALA A 16 2.05 -2.96 5.06
N THR A 17 3.14 -3.64 4.69
CA THR A 17 3.25 -4.39 3.44
C THR A 17 3.96 -5.72 3.67
N ASP A 18 3.62 -6.71 2.85
CA ASP A 18 4.44 -7.92 2.67
C ASP A 18 5.70 -7.62 1.85
N SER A 19 6.49 -8.66 1.57
CA SER A 19 7.75 -8.52 0.83
C SER A 19 7.85 -9.41 -0.41
N ALA A 20 6.76 -10.07 -0.84
CA ALA A 20 6.80 -10.91 -2.03
C ALA A 20 6.85 -10.07 -3.31
N SER A 21 7.73 -10.43 -4.23
CA SER A 21 7.79 -9.91 -5.60
C SER A 21 7.74 -11.09 -6.56
N THR A 22 6.73 -11.15 -7.41
CA THR A 22 6.43 -12.29 -8.25
C THR A 22 6.83 -11.99 -9.69
N ILE A 23 7.63 -12.88 -10.28
CA ILE A 23 7.92 -12.89 -11.71
C ILE A 23 6.82 -13.70 -12.39
N ILE A 24 6.07 -13.02 -13.26
CA ILE A 24 4.98 -13.60 -14.03
C ILE A 24 5.48 -13.84 -15.45
N GLY A 25 5.21 -15.02 -16.00
CA GLY A 25 5.53 -15.36 -17.37
C GLY A 25 4.59 -14.73 -18.38
N GLU A 26 4.86 -14.98 -19.66
CA GLU A 26 3.98 -14.61 -20.75
C GLU A 26 2.63 -15.32 -20.62
N GLU A 27 1.59 -14.69 -21.15
CA GLU A 27 0.26 -15.24 -21.15
C GLU A 27 0.21 -16.51 -22.04
N ILE A 28 -0.30 -17.58 -21.46
CA ILE A 28 -0.56 -18.83 -22.18
C ILE A 28 -2.06 -18.93 -22.51
N GLU A 29 -2.50 -20.07 -23.09
CA GLU A 29 -3.90 -20.32 -23.41
C GLU A 29 -4.83 -19.99 -22.23
N ASP A 30 -6.00 -19.44 -22.52
CA ASP A 30 -7.04 -19.04 -21.57
C ASP A 30 -6.69 -17.85 -20.64
N GLY A 31 -5.76 -16.96 -21.04
CA GLY A 31 -5.43 -15.76 -20.25
C GLY A 31 -4.60 -16.03 -18.99
N VAL A 32 -4.13 -17.26 -18.82
CA VAL A 32 -3.34 -17.66 -17.65
C VAL A 32 -1.90 -17.18 -17.78
N ARG A 33 -1.40 -16.47 -16.78
CA ARG A 33 0.01 -16.06 -16.67
C ARG A 33 0.70 -16.87 -15.57
N PRO A 34 1.57 -17.83 -15.93
CA PRO A 34 2.24 -18.68 -14.95
C PRO A 34 3.20 -17.85 -14.08
N VAL A 35 3.23 -18.16 -12.79
CA VAL A 35 4.24 -17.63 -11.89
C VAL A 35 5.53 -18.43 -12.07
N HIS A 36 6.59 -17.74 -12.52
CA HIS A 36 7.90 -18.36 -12.71
C HIS A 36 8.70 -18.42 -11.43
N HIS A 37 8.63 -17.35 -10.62
CA HIS A 37 9.36 -17.28 -9.36
C HIS A 37 8.78 -16.20 -8.44
N THR A 38 8.95 -16.36 -7.13
CA THR A 38 8.62 -15.34 -6.13
C THR A 38 9.83 -15.08 -5.23
N TYR A 39 10.29 -13.84 -5.20
CA TYR A 39 11.24 -13.34 -4.20
C TYR A 39 10.48 -12.80 -2.99
N PHE A 40 11.08 -12.90 -1.80
CA PHE A 40 10.40 -12.54 -0.54
C PHE A 40 11.09 -11.39 0.23
N THR A 41 11.80 -10.52 -0.47
CA THR A 41 12.57 -9.42 0.16
C THR A 41 12.39 -8.06 -0.52
N ALA A 42 11.36 -7.90 -1.37
CA ALA A 42 11.08 -6.65 -2.05
C ALA A 42 10.65 -5.55 -1.08
N ASP A 43 11.21 -4.35 -1.23
CA ASP A 43 10.76 -3.16 -0.49
C ASP A 43 9.51 -2.57 -1.15
N LYS A 44 8.46 -2.40 -0.36
CA LYS A 44 7.16 -1.83 -0.80
C LYS A 44 6.65 -0.72 0.12
N LEU A 45 7.32 -0.48 1.23
CA LEU A 45 7.01 0.56 2.21
C LEU A 45 8.21 1.50 2.34
N PHE A 46 7.95 2.81 2.28
CA PHE A 46 8.99 3.82 2.16
C PHE A 46 8.73 5.04 3.05
N ASN A 47 9.78 5.56 3.65
CA ASN A 47 9.78 6.96 4.06
C ASN A 47 10.04 7.79 2.79
N LEU A 48 9.02 8.45 2.27
CA LEU A 48 9.11 9.15 0.98
C LEU A 48 10.02 10.38 1.04
N LYS A 49 10.11 11.04 2.19
CA LYS A 49 11.03 12.16 2.45
C LYS A 49 11.59 12.06 3.86
N LYS A 50 12.93 11.98 3.98
CA LYS A 50 13.61 11.92 5.28
C LYS A 50 13.26 13.14 6.14
N GLY A 51 13.05 12.92 7.45
CA GLY A 51 12.73 13.97 8.40
C GLY A 51 11.33 14.57 8.28
N SER A 52 10.49 14.04 7.38
CA SER A 52 9.11 14.48 7.21
C SER A 52 8.10 13.52 7.86
N ARG A 53 6.84 13.95 7.86
CA ARG A 53 5.69 13.19 8.32
C ARG A 53 4.98 12.52 7.13
N ILE A 54 5.74 11.94 6.17
CA ILE A 54 5.20 11.40 4.92
C ILE A 54 5.82 10.03 4.66
N GLY A 55 4.96 9.05 4.44
CA GLY A 55 5.30 7.70 4.01
C GLY A 55 4.57 7.33 2.72
N ALA A 56 5.05 6.28 2.06
CA ALA A 56 4.42 5.71 0.89
C ALA A 56 4.46 4.19 0.94
N MET A 57 3.47 3.54 0.35
CA MET A 57 3.49 2.12 0.05
C MET A 57 3.03 1.86 -1.37
N THR A 58 3.41 0.71 -1.94
CA THR A 58 3.13 0.36 -3.34
C THR A 58 2.67 -1.07 -3.49
N TRP A 59 1.95 -1.33 -4.58
CA TRP A 59 1.51 -2.66 -5.04
C TRP A 59 1.49 -2.69 -6.57
N GLY A 60 1.40 -3.88 -7.17
CA GLY A 60 1.44 -4.07 -8.62
C GLY A 60 2.83 -4.39 -9.12
N ASN A 61 3.29 -3.75 -10.21
CA ASN A 61 4.62 -3.99 -10.77
C ASN A 61 5.73 -3.70 -9.76
N GLY A 62 6.74 -4.57 -9.70
CA GLY A 62 7.91 -4.42 -8.82
C GLY A 62 9.01 -3.53 -9.40
N SER A 63 8.92 -3.18 -10.69
CA SER A 63 9.89 -2.35 -11.43
C SER A 63 9.21 -1.55 -12.53
N ILE A 64 9.86 -0.50 -12.98
CA ILE A 64 9.53 0.29 -14.17
C ILE A 64 10.84 0.41 -14.97
N ASN A 65 10.84 0.07 -16.27
CA ASN A 65 12.05 0.09 -17.12
C ASN A 65 13.26 -0.62 -16.47
N ASP A 66 13.05 -1.84 -15.95
CA ASP A 66 14.05 -2.64 -15.23
C ASP A 66 14.63 -2.00 -13.96
N GLU A 67 14.16 -0.82 -13.58
CA GLU A 67 14.53 -0.15 -12.35
C GLU A 67 13.52 -0.51 -11.23
N SER A 68 14.04 -1.01 -10.09
CA SER A 68 13.17 -1.37 -8.97
C SER A 68 12.44 -0.16 -8.38
N ILE A 69 11.21 -0.35 -7.90
CA ILE A 69 10.45 0.72 -7.22
C ILE A 69 11.23 1.29 -6.03
N SER A 70 12.01 0.45 -5.33
CA SER A 70 12.89 0.91 -4.24
C SER A 70 13.93 1.92 -4.71
N THR A 71 14.54 1.70 -5.88
CA THR A 71 15.51 2.64 -6.48
C THR A 71 14.81 3.91 -6.91
N LEU A 72 13.70 3.81 -7.63
CA LEU A 72 12.91 4.97 -8.07
C LEU A 72 12.51 5.89 -6.90
N VAL A 73 12.03 5.32 -5.80
CA VAL A 73 11.69 6.10 -4.61
C VAL A 73 12.92 6.75 -3.97
N LYS A 74 14.08 6.09 -3.98
CA LYS A 74 15.33 6.68 -3.47
C LYS A 74 15.79 7.84 -4.35
N ASP A 75 15.65 7.73 -5.67
CA ASP A 75 16.00 8.78 -6.63
C ASP A 75 15.07 9.99 -6.47
N PHE A 76 13.76 9.76 -6.39
CA PHE A 76 12.81 10.84 -6.05
C PHE A 76 13.20 11.54 -4.75
N ARG A 77 13.51 10.76 -3.70
CA ARG A 77 13.94 11.30 -2.40
C ARG A 77 15.18 12.17 -2.51
N LYS A 78 16.20 11.73 -3.26
CA LYS A 78 17.41 12.50 -3.51
C LYS A 78 17.12 13.77 -4.31
N GLY A 79 16.31 13.68 -5.37
CA GLY A 79 15.91 14.83 -6.19
C GLY A 79 15.05 15.86 -5.43
N SER A 80 14.29 15.40 -4.44
CA SER A 80 13.41 16.25 -3.63
C SER A 80 14.02 16.69 -2.29
N GLU A 81 15.28 16.37 -1.99
CA GLU A 81 15.90 16.60 -0.68
C GLU A 81 15.83 18.06 -0.24
N LYS A 82 16.13 18.99 -1.18
CA LYS A 82 16.13 20.45 -0.92
C LYS A 82 14.74 21.11 -1.08
N LYS A 83 13.73 20.35 -1.56
CA LYS A 83 12.38 20.88 -1.73
C LYS A 83 11.66 20.86 -0.39
N GLU A 84 10.96 21.94 -0.07
CA GLU A 84 10.02 21.99 1.05
C GLU A 84 8.59 21.82 0.53
N TYR A 85 7.82 20.96 1.18
CA TYR A 85 6.41 20.75 0.87
C TYR A 85 5.56 21.25 2.03
N GLY A 86 4.60 22.12 1.73
CA GLY A 86 3.64 22.63 2.71
C GLY A 86 2.53 21.62 3.02
N THR A 87 2.17 20.82 2.00
CA THR A 87 1.05 19.86 2.08
C THR A 87 1.49 18.47 1.62
N VAL A 88 0.71 17.45 2.00
CA VAL A 88 0.86 16.08 1.48
C VAL A 88 0.56 16.07 -0.01
N GLU A 89 -0.47 16.80 -0.45
CA GLU A 89 -0.83 16.92 -1.86
C GLU A 89 0.35 17.42 -2.72
N ALA A 90 1.08 18.43 -2.27
CA ALA A 90 2.21 18.99 -3.02
C ALA A 90 3.34 17.97 -3.28
N ILE A 91 3.62 17.07 -2.34
CA ILE A 91 4.61 15.99 -2.59
C ILE A 91 4.01 14.88 -3.43
N VAL A 92 2.71 14.63 -3.35
CA VAL A 92 1.98 13.68 -4.20
C VAL A 92 2.05 14.11 -5.66
N ASP A 93 1.78 15.40 -5.95
CA ASP A 93 1.87 15.96 -7.29
C ASP A 93 3.29 15.91 -7.87
N ASP A 94 4.29 16.27 -7.04
CA ASP A 94 5.70 16.20 -7.46
C ASP A 94 6.14 14.75 -7.71
N PHE A 95 5.65 13.80 -6.92
CA PHE A 95 5.92 12.37 -7.13
C PHE A 95 5.22 11.83 -8.38
N LYS A 96 3.98 12.25 -8.64
CA LYS A 96 3.27 11.94 -9.90
C LYS A 96 4.07 12.41 -11.10
N LEU A 97 4.48 13.69 -11.12
CA LEU A 97 5.30 14.26 -12.20
C LEU A 97 6.63 13.50 -12.40
N PHE A 98 7.26 13.05 -11.32
CA PHE A 98 8.46 12.22 -11.40
C PHE A 98 8.17 10.87 -12.07
N LEU A 99 7.05 10.22 -11.72
CA LEU A 99 6.65 8.93 -12.28
C LEU A 99 6.27 9.05 -13.77
N GLU A 100 5.58 10.12 -14.19
CA GLU A 100 5.18 10.36 -15.59
C GLU A 100 6.35 10.26 -16.57
N ASN A 101 7.56 10.65 -16.13
CA ASN A 101 8.77 10.56 -16.93
C ASN A 101 9.44 9.17 -16.95
N LYS A 102 8.89 8.21 -16.22
CA LYS A 102 9.46 6.87 -16.02
C LYS A 102 8.57 5.74 -16.52
N ILE A 103 7.25 5.93 -16.48
CA ILE A 103 6.27 4.88 -16.81
C ILE A 103 6.36 4.44 -18.27
N THR A 104 6.00 3.16 -18.49
CA THR A 104 5.90 2.54 -19.82
C THR A 104 4.47 2.05 -20.05
N PRO A 105 4.08 1.70 -21.29
CA PRO A 105 2.75 1.14 -21.57
C PRO A 105 2.39 -0.12 -20.76
N GLU A 106 3.39 -0.88 -20.30
CA GLU A 106 3.18 -2.10 -19.49
C GLU A 106 3.10 -1.81 -17.99
N THR A 107 3.29 -0.54 -17.57
CA THR A 107 3.30 -0.17 -16.16
C THR A 107 1.88 -0.23 -15.59
N SER A 108 1.68 -1.11 -14.60
CA SER A 108 0.44 -1.20 -13.82
C SER A 108 0.78 -1.38 -12.35
N LEU A 109 0.63 -0.31 -11.58
CA LEU A 109 0.92 -0.28 -10.14
C LEU A 109 0.18 0.85 -9.45
N GLY A 110 0.09 0.78 -8.13
CA GLY A 110 -0.46 1.84 -7.30
C GLY A 110 0.49 2.27 -6.20
N PHE A 111 0.32 3.52 -5.78
CA PHE A 111 0.93 4.06 -4.58
C PHE A 111 -0.14 4.63 -3.66
N LEU A 112 0.01 4.38 -2.37
CA LEU A 112 -0.62 5.18 -1.32
C LEU A 112 0.45 6.07 -0.71
N ILE A 113 0.24 7.38 -0.70
CA ILE A 113 1.06 8.35 -0.01
C ILE A 113 0.25 8.89 1.17
N ALA A 114 0.84 8.85 2.34
CA ALA A 114 0.15 9.19 3.58
C ALA A 114 1.02 10.09 4.46
N GLY A 115 0.38 11.02 5.16
CA GLY A 115 1.13 11.93 6.03
C GLY A 115 0.31 13.03 6.66
N TYR A 116 1.02 14.09 7.07
CA TYR A 116 0.43 15.30 7.64
C TYR A 116 0.94 16.54 6.91
N SER A 117 0.03 17.36 6.45
CA SER A 117 0.33 18.72 5.97
C SER A 117 0.81 19.63 7.11
N LYS A 118 1.55 20.67 6.76
CA LYS A 118 2.12 21.62 7.74
C LYS A 118 1.01 22.43 8.39
N GLY A 119 0.92 22.34 9.72
CA GLY A 119 -0.13 23.04 10.48
C GLY A 119 -1.42 22.22 10.68
N GLU A 120 -1.64 21.17 9.87
CA GLU A 120 -2.85 20.36 9.97
C GLU A 120 -2.81 19.38 11.16
N GLY A 121 -4.00 19.10 11.70
CA GLY A 121 -4.19 18.21 12.85
C GLY A 121 -4.50 16.78 12.46
N HIS A 122 -5.02 16.56 11.25
CA HIS A 122 -5.52 15.28 10.77
C HIS A 122 -4.60 14.68 9.72
N PRO A 123 -4.46 13.34 9.71
CA PRO A 123 -3.68 12.65 8.71
C PRO A 123 -4.42 12.60 7.37
N GLU A 124 -3.67 12.71 6.29
CA GLU A 124 -4.15 12.68 4.91
C GLU A 124 -3.58 11.47 4.19
N MET A 125 -4.35 10.90 3.27
CA MET A 125 -3.94 9.80 2.40
C MET A 125 -4.35 10.11 0.96
N PHE A 126 -3.47 9.81 0.01
CA PHE A 126 -3.71 9.97 -1.44
C PHE A 126 -3.33 8.71 -2.18
N LEU A 127 -4.14 8.38 -3.19
CA LEU A 127 -3.88 7.29 -4.13
C LEU A 127 -3.35 7.84 -5.44
N ILE A 128 -2.32 7.18 -5.98
CA ILE A 128 -1.88 7.31 -7.37
C ILE A 128 -2.03 5.93 -8.01
N ASN A 129 -2.86 5.83 -9.04
CA ASN A 129 -3.02 4.62 -9.82
C ASN A 129 -2.39 4.78 -11.20
N ILE A 130 -1.69 3.76 -11.66
CA ILE A 130 -1.13 3.66 -13.00
C ILE A 130 -1.65 2.37 -13.62
N ASN A 131 -2.40 2.50 -14.70
CA ASN A 131 -3.03 1.39 -15.41
C ASN A 131 -2.58 1.38 -16.87
N ASN A 132 -1.84 0.35 -17.28
CA ASN A 132 -1.31 0.22 -18.65
C ASN A 132 -0.63 1.50 -19.14
N GLY A 133 0.26 2.06 -18.32
CA GLY A 133 1.01 3.27 -18.61
C GLY A 133 0.24 4.59 -18.49
N ASN A 134 -1.04 4.57 -18.14
CA ASN A 134 -1.82 5.77 -17.88
C ASN A 134 -1.82 6.06 -16.38
N ILE A 135 -1.28 7.21 -16.00
CA ILE A 135 -1.30 7.68 -14.62
C ILE A 135 -2.54 8.54 -14.38
N GLU A 136 -3.32 8.16 -13.38
CA GLU A 136 -4.52 8.89 -12.97
C GLU A 136 -4.14 10.10 -12.10
N ASP A 137 -5.03 11.09 -12.03
CA ASP A 137 -4.86 12.19 -11.08
C ASP A 137 -4.94 11.66 -9.65
N PRO A 138 -4.08 12.14 -8.74
CA PRO A 138 -4.09 11.70 -7.36
C PRO A 138 -5.45 11.94 -6.71
N MET A 139 -5.97 10.92 -6.03
CA MET A 139 -7.26 11.02 -5.34
C MET A 139 -7.09 10.97 -3.83
N PRO A 140 -7.71 11.89 -3.06
CA PRO A 140 -7.77 11.77 -1.61
C PRO A 140 -8.54 10.49 -1.23
N LEU A 141 -7.98 9.73 -0.29
CA LEU A 141 -8.57 8.49 0.20
C LEU A 141 -9.15 8.69 1.60
N ASN A 142 -10.45 8.41 1.75
CA ASN A 142 -11.17 8.47 3.04
C ASN A 142 -10.90 9.78 3.79
N ALA A 143 -10.98 10.92 3.09
CA ALA A 143 -10.59 12.23 3.63
C ALA A 143 -11.38 12.58 4.90
N ASP A 144 -12.70 12.37 4.88
CA ASP A 144 -13.61 12.73 5.96
C ASP A 144 -13.74 11.66 7.06
N ASP A 145 -13.20 10.45 6.84
CA ASP A 145 -13.33 9.36 7.78
C ASP A 145 -12.30 9.48 8.91
N PRO A 146 -12.70 9.57 10.18
CA PRO A 146 -11.78 9.63 11.31
C PRO A 146 -11.12 8.26 11.61
N LEU A 147 -11.73 7.18 11.12
CA LEU A 147 -11.20 5.82 11.14
C LEU A 147 -11.41 5.19 9.77
N SER A 148 -10.34 4.68 9.16
CA SER A 148 -10.47 3.88 7.94
C SER A 148 -9.40 2.81 7.86
N ILE A 149 -9.80 1.63 7.37
CA ILE A 149 -8.90 0.54 7.03
C ILE A 149 -8.98 0.37 5.51
N SER A 150 -7.85 0.51 4.83
CA SER A 150 -7.75 0.34 3.38
C SER A 150 -6.71 -0.74 3.07
N TRP A 151 -6.99 -1.59 2.09
CA TRP A 151 -6.08 -2.67 1.69
C TRP A 151 -6.03 -2.79 0.18
N PHE A 152 -4.87 -3.18 -0.34
CA PHE A 152 -4.57 -3.18 -1.76
C PHE A 152 -3.76 -4.40 -2.15
N GLY A 153 -3.78 -4.74 -3.44
CA GLY A 153 -3.07 -5.86 -4.00
C GLY A 153 -3.87 -7.16 -3.94
N GLU A 154 -3.46 -8.14 -3.17
CA GLU A 154 -4.23 -9.38 -2.95
C GLU A 154 -5.25 -9.15 -1.83
N THR A 155 -6.45 -8.76 -2.21
CA THR A 155 -7.47 -8.25 -1.30
C THR A 155 -8.40 -9.34 -0.75
N SER A 156 -8.48 -10.50 -1.40
CA SER A 156 -9.55 -11.48 -1.23
C SER A 156 -9.75 -11.96 0.21
N PHE A 157 -8.67 -12.20 0.97
CA PHE A 157 -8.78 -12.63 2.36
C PHE A 157 -9.33 -11.53 3.26
N LEU A 158 -8.81 -10.31 3.10
CA LEU A 158 -9.24 -9.18 3.94
C LEU A 158 -10.65 -8.73 3.58
N THR A 159 -11.02 -8.74 2.31
CA THR A 159 -12.37 -8.42 1.87
C THR A 159 -13.39 -9.36 2.49
N ARG A 160 -13.14 -10.68 2.44
CA ARG A 160 -14.00 -11.66 3.11
C ARG A 160 -14.04 -11.50 4.62
N LEU A 161 -12.88 -11.26 5.24
CA LEU A 161 -12.78 -11.08 6.68
C LEU A 161 -13.50 -9.79 7.15
N LEU A 162 -13.21 -8.67 6.48
CA LEU A 162 -13.63 -7.35 6.93
C LEU A 162 -15.04 -6.99 6.45
N LEU A 163 -15.40 -7.36 5.21
CA LEU A 163 -16.69 -6.99 4.61
C LEU A 163 -17.71 -8.13 4.62
N GLY A 164 -17.27 -9.38 4.91
CA GLY A 164 -18.18 -10.53 4.99
C GLY A 164 -18.61 -11.11 3.64
N PHE A 165 -18.01 -10.67 2.52
CA PHE A 165 -18.30 -11.18 1.19
C PHE A 165 -17.04 -11.25 0.30
N ASP A 166 -17.17 -11.90 -0.85
CA ASP A 166 -16.12 -12.00 -1.87
C ASP A 166 -16.40 -11.03 -3.03
N GLU A 167 -15.38 -10.36 -3.53
CA GLU A 167 -15.51 -9.42 -4.65
C GLU A 167 -16.05 -10.08 -5.93
N ARG A 168 -15.81 -11.38 -6.12
CA ARG A 168 -16.36 -12.15 -7.24
C ARG A 168 -17.89 -12.31 -7.22
N LEU A 169 -18.54 -11.94 -6.12
CA LEU A 169 -20.01 -11.85 -6.11
C LEU A 169 -20.54 -10.86 -7.15
N PHE A 170 -19.75 -9.84 -7.51
CA PHE A 170 -20.12 -8.90 -8.58
C PHE A 170 -20.32 -9.65 -9.90
N GLU A 171 -19.33 -10.45 -10.32
CA GLU A 171 -19.40 -11.27 -11.55
C GLU A 171 -20.56 -12.25 -11.51
N ILE A 172 -20.78 -12.91 -10.35
CA ILE A 172 -21.91 -13.84 -10.17
C ILE A 172 -23.25 -13.16 -10.36
N PHE A 173 -23.42 -11.94 -9.86
CA PHE A 173 -24.65 -11.18 -10.06
C PHE A 173 -24.83 -10.74 -11.51
N GLU A 174 -23.77 -10.29 -12.18
CA GLU A 174 -23.80 -9.97 -13.63
C GLU A 174 -24.17 -11.20 -14.48
N ASP A 175 -23.56 -12.35 -14.22
CA ASP A 175 -23.85 -13.62 -14.90
C ASP A 175 -25.31 -14.07 -14.70
N ASN A 176 -25.95 -13.65 -13.63
CA ASN A 176 -27.37 -13.91 -13.34
C ASN A 176 -28.28 -12.74 -13.77
N GLU A 177 -27.81 -11.86 -14.65
CA GLU A 177 -28.58 -10.77 -15.25
C GLU A 177 -29.16 -9.77 -14.22
N VAL A 178 -28.51 -9.63 -13.04
CA VAL A 178 -28.87 -8.61 -12.06
C VAL A 178 -28.35 -7.26 -12.57
N ASP A 179 -29.20 -6.25 -12.56
CA ASP A 179 -28.78 -4.92 -13.04
C ASP A 179 -27.76 -4.25 -12.11
N SER A 180 -26.92 -3.41 -12.69
CA SER A 180 -25.79 -2.77 -11.99
C SER A 180 -26.23 -1.89 -10.81
N GLU A 181 -27.42 -1.27 -10.87
CA GLU A 181 -27.94 -0.45 -9.77
C GLU A 181 -28.29 -1.33 -8.58
N THR A 182 -28.97 -2.45 -8.82
CA THR A 182 -29.30 -3.44 -7.77
C THR A 182 -28.03 -4.04 -7.16
N ILE A 183 -27.02 -4.39 -8.00
CA ILE A 183 -25.74 -4.91 -7.51
C ILE A 183 -25.06 -3.88 -6.59
N ASN A 184 -24.96 -2.63 -7.01
CA ASN A 184 -24.33 -1.58 -6.21
C ASN A 184 -25.07 -1.35 -4.87
N ASN A 185 -26.41 -1.41 -4.87
CA ASN A 185 -27.20 -1.28 -3.66
C ASN A 185 -26.94 -2.47 -2.70
N ILE A 186 -26.88 -3.71 -3.21
CA ILE A 186 -26.56 -4.90 -2.42
C ILE A 186 -25.18 -4.77 -1.78
N PHE A 187 -24.15 -4.37 -2.54
CA PHE A 187 -22.80 -4.20 -2.01
C PHE A 187 -22.70 -3.07 -0.98
N SER A 188 -23.43 -1.97 -1.19
CA SER A 188 -23.54 -0.89 -0.20
C SER A 188 -24.15 -1.40 1.10
N ASP A 189 -25.26 -2.12 1.01
CA ASP A 189 -25.94 -2.76 2.15
C ASP A 189 -25.03 -3.78 2.86
N CYS A 190 -24.29 -4.58 2.10
CA CYS A 190 -23.35 -5.54 2.67
C CYS A 190 -22.24 -4.83 3.45
N ARG A 191 -21.66 -3.77 2.89
CA ARG A 191 -20.64 -2.98 3.59
C ARG A 191 -21.19 -2.39 4.88
N GLU A 192 -22.37 -1.78 4.83
CA GLU A 192 -22.99 -1.17 6.02
C GLU A 192 -23.34 -2.20 7.10
N LYS A 193 -23.87 -3.38 6.70
CA LYS A 193 -24.46 -4.35 7.63
C LYS A 193 -23.54 -5.48 8.05
N LEU A 194 -22.55 -5.85 7.22
CA LEU A 194 -21.68 -7.01 7.45
C LEU A 194 -20.25 -6.62 7.82
N GLN A 195 -19.82 -5.38 7.57
CA GLN A 195 -18.48 -4.94 7.88
C GLN A 195 -18.16 -5.16 9.37
N LEU A 196 -17.01 -5.81 9.65
CA LEU A 196 -16.54 -5.97 11.01
C LEU A 196 -16.18 -4.59 11.60
N PRO A 197 -16.74 -4.20 12.73
CA PRO A 197 -16.45 -2.93 13.40
C PRO A 197 -15.10 -3.03 14.15
N LEU A 198 -13.99 -3.03 13.41
CA LEU A 198 -12.65 -3.09 13.98
C LEU A 198 -12.12 -1.70 14.30
N GLY A 199 -11.81 -1.49 15.57
CA GLY A 199 -11.19 -0.25 16.05
C GLY A 199 -12.20 0.87 16.32
N VAL A 200 -11.64 1.97 16.80
CA VAL A 200 -12.33 3.26 17.03
C VAL A 200 -11.38 4.40 16.65
N PRO A 201 -11.89 5.59 16.27
CA PRO A 201 -11.04 6.71 15.87
C PRO A 201 -9.96 7.12 16.90
N ALA A 202 -10.26 6.99 18.20
CA ALA A 202 -9.35 7.29 19.31
C ALA A 202 -8.58 6.06 19.83
N MET A 203 -8.44 5.01 19.00
CA MET A 203 -7.63 3.83 19.34
C MET A 203 -6.19 4.24 19.62
N PRO A 204 -5.54 3.70 20.68
CA PRO A 204 -4.12 3.92 20.90
C PRO A 204 -3.26 3.44 19.72
N ILE A 205 -2.22 4.19 19.41
CA ILE A 205 -1.30 3.87 18.27
C ILE A 205 -0.74 2.44 18.36
N LYS A 206 -0.44 1.96 19.57
CA LYS A 206 0.09 0.60 19.75
C LYS A 206 -0.94 -0.47 19.35
N ASP A 207 -2.20 -0.28 19.71
CA ASP A 207 -3.28 -1.19 19.35
C ASP A 207 -3.56 -1.14 17.83
N ALA A 208 -3.45 0.04 17.23
CA ALA A 208 -3.54 0.21 15.77
C ALA A 208 -2.41 -0.54 15.03
N ILE A 209 -1.17 -0.51 15.56
CA ILE A 209 -0.05 -1.28 15.03
C ILE A 209 -0.32 -2.78 15.15
N ASP A 210 -0.82 -3.25 16.28
CA ASP A 210 -1.09 -4.66 16.50
C ASP A 210 -2.26 -5.15 15.62
N LEU A 211 -3.28 -4.34 15.40
CA LEU A 211 -4.37 -4.63 14.47
C LEU A 211 -3.84 -4.76 13.02
N VAL A 212 -3.05 -3.82 12.54
CA VAL A 212 -2.50 -3.86 11.17
C VAL A 212 -1.56 -5.06 11.00
N ARG A 213 -0.75 -5.38 12.01
CA ARG A 213 0.09 -6.59 12.03
C ARG A 213 -0.76 -7.85 11.92
N PHE A 214 -1.83 -7.96 12.71
CA PHE A 214 -2.75 -9.09 12.66
C PHE A 214 -3.35 -9.27 11.26
N LEU A 215 -3.83 -8.19 10.63
CA LEU A 215 -4.41 -8.23 9.28
C LEU A 215 -3.38 -8.65 8.23
N ALA A 216 -2.15 -8.17 8.33
CA ALA A 216 -1.07 -8.56 7.42
C ALA A 216 -0.66 -10.02 7.63
N ASP A 217 -0.51 -10.46 8.89
CA ASP A 217 -0.15 -11.83 9.24
C ASP A 217 -1.21 -12.84 8.79
N ILE A 218 -2.50 -12.55 8.98
CA ILE A 218 -3.57 -13.45 8.53
C ILE A 218 -3.57 -13.57 7.01
N SER A 219 -3.36 -12.48 6.28
CA SER A 219 -3.30 -12.50 4.81
C SER A 219 -2.13 -13.36 4.32
N VAL A 220 -0.92 -13.13 4.84
CA VAL A 220 0.28 -13.89 4.49
C VAL A 220 0.15 -15.37 4.88
N ASN A 221 -0.35 -15.68 6.07
CA ASN A 221 -0.48 -17.05 6.52
C ASN A 221 -1.57 -17.80 5.75
N SER A 222 -2.70 -17.16 5.46
CA SER A 222 -3.76 -17.78 4.66
C SER A 222 -3.31 -18.12 3.26
N SER A 223 -2.47 -17.28 2.62
CA SER A 223 -1.98 -17.52 1.26
C SER A 223 -1.13 -18.79 1.12
N LYS A 224 -0.52 -19.28 2.21
CA LYS A 224 0.27 -20.52 2.22
C LYS A 224 -0.58 -21.77 1.97
N PHE A 225 -1.88 -21.69 2.22
CA PHE A 225 -2.80 -22.81 2.10
C PHE A 225 -3.65 -22.75 0.81
N VAL A 226 -3.49 -21.67 0.03
CA VAL A 226 -4.11 -21.59 -1.30
C VAL A 226 -3.27 -22.39 -2.29
N PRO A 227 -3.89 -23.35 -3.03
CA PRO A 227 -3.16 -24.07 -4.06
C PRO A 227 -2.59 -23.13 -5.13
N GLY A 228 -1.35 -23.40 -5.56
CA GLY A 228 -0.64 -22.59 -6.54
C GLY A 228 0.61 -21.92 -5.98
N ALA A 229 1.12 -20.91 -6.70
CA ALA A 229 2.29 -20.19 -6.26
C ALA A 229 1.93 -19.20 -5.13
N GLN A 230 2.74 -19.17 -4.09
CA GLN A 230 2.58 -18.17 -3.04
C GLN A 230 2.97 -16.78 -3.59
N VAL A 231 2.01 -15.90 -3.68
CA VAL A 231 2.14 -14.58 -4.33
C VAL A 231 2.23 -13.42 -3.34
N ILE A 232 1.91 -13.66 -2.07
CA ILE A 232 2.15 -12.75 -0.93
C ILE A 232 2.95 -13.49 0.12
N GLY A 233 3.84 -12.77 0.82
CA GLY A 233 4.69 -13.41 1.84
C GLY A 233 5.98 -12.66 2.13
N GLY A 234 6.89 -13.36 2.82
CA GLY A 234 8.12 -12.79 3.33
C GLY A 234 7.91 -11.96 4.59
N PRO A 235 8.95 -11.25 5.07
CA PRO A 235 8.85 -10.36 6.22
C PRO A 235 7.83 -9.24 5.96
N ILE A 236 7.06 -8.89 6.99
CA ILE A 236 6.15 -7.75 6.95
C ILE A 236 6.92 -6.51 7.40
N ASP A 237 6.87 -5.44 6.59
CA ASP A 237 7.33 -4.12 6.99
C ASP A 237 6.16 -3.33 7.56
N ILE A 238 6.37 -2.63 8.69
CA ILE A 238 5.36 -1.79 9.33
C ILE A 238 5.97 -0.44 9.66
N ALA A 239 5.26 0.63 9.33
CA ALA A 239 5.60 1.98 9.74
C ALA A 239 4.38 2.71 10.32
N VAL A 240 4.64 3.69 11.17
CA VAL A 240 3.63 4.60 11.70
C VAL A 240 4.02 6.04 11.36
N ILE A 241 3.01 6.86 11.09
CA ILE A 241 3.16 8.28 10.84
C ILE A 241 2.28 9.00 11.84
N THR A 242 2.88 9.79 12.71
CA THR A 242 2.15 10.61 13.70
C THR A 242 2.43 12.09 13.48
N LYS A 243 1.56 12.93 14.01
CA LYS A 243 1.70 14.38 13.92
C LYS A 243 3.00 14.89 14.58
N HIS A 244 3.40 14.32 15.71
CA HIS A 244 4.49 14.82 16.54
C HIS A 244 5.83 14.13 16.28
N GLU A 245 5.79 12.82 15.98
CA GLU A 245 7.02 12.02 15.81
C GLU A 245 7.38 11.77 14.34
N GLY A 246 6.46 12.09 13.42
CA GLY A 246 6.65 11.87 11.99
C GLY A 246 6.65 10.39 11.62
N PHE A 247 7.37 10.06 10.57
CA PHE A 247 7.49 8.68 10.08
C PHE A 247 8.47 7.88 10.97
N LYS A 248 7.98 6.75 11.50
CA LYS A 248 8.79 5.79 12.28
C LYS A 248 8.61 4.37 11.75
N TRP A 249 9.71 3.67 11.58
CA TRP A 249 9.68 2.24 11.37
C TRP A 249 9.33 1.50 12.67
N ILE A 250 8.34 0.64 12.60
CA ILE A 250 7.99 -0.27 13.71
C ILE A 250 8.63 -1.64 13.48
N GLN A 251 8.58 -2.10 12.22
CA GLN A 251 9.23 -3.32 11.77
C GLN A 251 9.75 -3.09 10.36
N ARG A 252 11.02 -3.47 10.12
CA ARG A 252 11.66 -3.33 8.82
C ARG A 252 12.64 -4.46 8.59
N LYS A 253 12.57 -5.07 7.42
CA LYS A 253 13.64 -5.95 6.94
C LYS A 253 14.87 -5.15 6.53
N HIS A 254 16.04 -5.74 6.74
CA HIS A 254 17.32 -5.23 6.24
C HIS A 254 18.01 -6.33 5.45
N TYR A 255 18.69 -5.98 4.35
CA TYR A 255 19.52 -6.91 3.58
C TYR A 255 20.91 -7.10 4.19
N TYR A 256 21.21 -6.41 5.26
CA TYR A 256 22.48 -6.44 5.98
C TYR A 256 22.24 -6.56 7.49
N ASP A 257 23.21 -7.12 8.19
CA ASP A 257 23.23 -7.14 9.65
C ASP A 257 23.57 -5.75 10.17
N ARG A 258 22.70 -5.18 11.00
CA ARG A 258 22.86 -3.83 11.57
C ARG A 258 24.04 -3.74 12.52
N ASP A 259 24.35 -4.81 13.25
CA ASP A 259 25.45 -4.82 14.22
C ASP A 259 26.82 -4.83 13.54
N LEU A 260 26.89 -5.33 12.28
CA LEU A 260 28.08 -5.28 11.46
C LEU A 260 28.26 -3.95 10.71
N ASN A 261 27.19 -3.17 10.61
CA ASN A 261 27.15 -1.91 9.85
C ASN A 261 26.74 -0.77 10.79
N LEU A 262 27.62 -0.41 11.69
CA LEU A 262 27.44 0.77 12.53
C LEU A 262 27.22 1.97 11.60
N THR A 263 26.15 2.71 11.83
CA THR A 263 25.79 3.90 11.06
C THR A 263 26.89 4.94 11.25
N THR A 264 27.91 4.90 10.41
CA THR A 264 28.73 6.07 10.15
C THR A 264 27.81 7.05 9.44
N ILE A 265 27.46 8.13 10.11
CA ILE A 265 26.92 9.30 9.44
C ILE A 265 28.06 9.76 8.54
N VAL A 266 27.99 9.44 7.26
CA VAL A 266 28.83 10.09 6.25
C VAL A 266 28.23 11.49 6.16
N GLU A 267 28.83 12.43 6.87
CA GLU A 267 28.66 13.85 6.60
C GLU A 267 29.34 14.06 5.26
N ASP A 268 28.58 14.18 4.18
CA ASP A 268 29.09 14.67 2.90
C ASP A 268 29.49 16.15 3.14
N GLU A 269 30.80 16.42 3.08
CA GLU A 269 31.40 17.75 3.03
C GLU A 269 30.97 18.54 1.78
#